data_6b5a8f485d872c88fab401a0b45fdc18
#
_entry.id   6b5a8f485d872c88fab401a0b45fdc18
#
_cell.length_a   1.000
_cell.length_b   1.000
_cell.length_c   1.000
_cell.angle_alpha   90.00
_cell.angle_beta   90.00
_cell.angle_gamma   90.00
#
_symmetry.space_group_name_H-M   'P 1'
#
loop_
_entity.id
_entity.type
_entity.pdbx_description
1 polymer ?
#
loop_
_entity_poly.entity_id
_entity_poly.type
_entity_poly.pdbx_seq_one_letter_code
_entity_poly.pdbx_strand_id
1 'polypeptide(L)'
;GLPIRGLNDMGEGDLTGRATAWQTSPRFAPSRTPVDPSGLPTVPKNRYRVVIDPGHGGPDPGAVGIRGLRESDVVLDVSLQVAALLRARGVDVRLTRTSEIDVDLPPRVSLANRFGATAFISIHANALSMRRPDVNGIETFYFSDPRSGRLATYLQQQMMDVSPGTPNRGVRRGRFFVIRRTTMPSALVEMGFVTG
;
A
#
# COMPACT_ATOMS: atom_id res chain seq x y z
N GLY A 1 -1.88 -19.54 14.23
CA GLY A 1 -1.71 -18.54 13.23
C GLY A 1 -1.59 -19.19 11.86
N LEU A 2 -2.56 -18.96 11.00
CA LEU A 2 -2.46 -19.35 9.60
C LEU A 2 -1.46 -18.40 8.91
N PRO A 3 -0.59 -18.91 8.02
CA PRO A 3 0.32 -18.04 7.29
C PRO A 3 -0.49 -17.08 6.41
N ILE A 4 -0.04 -15.85 6.36
CA ILE A 4 -0.52 -14.86 5.39
C ILE A 4 -0.12 -15.40 4.02
N ARG A 5 -1.03 -16.09 3.33
CA ARG A 5 -0.84 -16.40 1.91
C ARG A 5 -0.92 -15.08 1.15
N GLY A 6 0.08 -14.80 0.40
CA GLY A 6 -0.02 -13.73 -0.58
C GLY A 6 1.13 -12.76 -0.69
N LEU A 7 2.02 -12.66 0.27
CA LEU A 7 3.12 -11.69 0.19
C LEU A 7 4.49 -12.32 -0.13
N ASN A 8 4.61 -13.64 -0.08
CA ASN A 8 5.88 -14.33 -0.34
C ASN A 8 5.79 -15.47 -1.37
N ASP A 9 4.60 -15.79 -1.89
CA ASP A 9 4.39 -16.96 -2.75
C ASP A 9 3.79 -16.53 -4.09
N MET A 10 4.47 -15.61 -4.76
CA MET A 10 4.13 -15.17 -6.11
C MET A 10 5.02 -15.92 -7.09
N GLY A 11 4.47 -16.98 -7.65
CA GLY A 11 5.07 -17.67 -8.79
C GLY A 11 5.28 -16.74 -9.99
N GLU A 12 6.22 -17.06 -10.85
CA GLU A 12 6.55 -16.33 -12.06
C GLU A 12 5.31 -16.10 -12.93
N GLY A 13 4.79 -14.87 -12.94
CA GLY A 13 3.69 -14.44 -13.79
C GLY A 13 4.17 -13.86 -15.11
N ASP A 14 3.45 -14.15 -16.17
CA ASP A 14 3.70 -13.70 -17.53
C ASP A 14 3.71 -12.16 -17.64
N LEU A 15 4.83 -11.60 -18.08
CA LEU A 15 5.08 -10.17 -18.24
C LEU A 15 4.40 -9.55 -19.49
N THR A 16 3.56 -10.29 -20.20
CA THR A 16 2.84 -9.76 -21.37
C THR A 16 1.61 -8.98 -20.89
N GLY A 17 1.78 -7.67 -20.72
CA GLY A 17 0.76 -6.72 -20.25
C GLY A 17 -0.51 -6.69 -21.11
N ARG A 18 -1.30 -7.73 -21.12
CA ARG A 18 -2.68 -7.65 -21.56
C ARG A 18 -3.48 -7.02 -20.43
N ALA A 19 -3.92 -5.79 -20.65
CA ALA A 19 -5.02 -5.20 -19.91
C ALA A 19 -6.23 -6.12 -20.08
N THR A 20 -6.37 -7.11 -19.20
CA THR A 20 -7.59 -7.87 -19.09
C THR A 20 -8.66 -6.97 -18.49
N ALA A 21 -9.90 -7.15 -18.90
CA ALA A 21 -11.05 -6.33 -18.52
C ALA A 21 -11.43 -6.50 -17.02
N TRP A 22 -10.48 -6.32 -16.14
CA TRP A 22 -10.65 -6.14 -14.70
C TRP A 22 -11.09 -4.69 -14.40
N GLN A 23 -11.78 -4.12 -15.35
CA GLN A 23 -12.35 -2.80 -15.20
C GLN A 23 -13.27 -2.84 -13.99
N THR A 24 -12.79 -2.21 -12.94
CA THR A 24 -13.51 -1.73 -11.78
C THR A 24 -14.74 -2.56 -11.44
N SER A 25 -14.60 -3.41 -10.43
CA SER A 25 -15.79 -4.01 -9.84
C SER A 25 -16.87 -2.92 -9.74
N PRO A 26 -18.03 -3.06 -10.39
CA PRO A 26 -19.07 -2.01 -10.36
C PRO A 26 -19.61 -1.75 -8.94
N ARG A 27 -19.05 -2.43 -7.95
CA ARG A 27 -19.40 -2.35 -6.53
C ARG A 27 -18.43 -1.52 -5.69
N PHE A 28 -17.26 -1.19 -6.23
CA PHE A 28 -16.32 -0.27 -5.59
C PHE A 28 -16.33 1.06 -6.36
N ALA A 29 -17.15 1.99 -5.90
CA ALA A 29 -17.03 3.37 -6.33
C ALA A 29 -16.00 4.04 -5.42
N PRO A 30 -14.85 4.48 -5.96
CA PRO A 30 -13.87 5.20 -5.17
C PRO A 30 -14.53 6.40 -4.49
N SER A 31 -14.21 6.63 -3.24
CA SER A 31 -14.66 7.83 -2.54
C SER A 31 -14.21 9.05 -3.32
N ARG A 32 -15.16 9.78 -3.90
CA ARG A 32 -14.89 10.98 -4.70
C ARG A 32 -14.89 12.25 -3.85
N THR A 33 -14.96 12.12 -2.53
CA THR A 33 -14.82 13.31 -1.69
C THR A 33 -13.35 13.74 -1.72
N PRO A 34 -13.02 14.85 -2.37
CA PRO A 34 -11.64 15.34 -2.36
C PRO A 34 -11.23 15.62 -0.92
N VAL A 35 -10.13 15.02 -0.50
CA VAL A 35 -9.51 15.45 0.77
C VAL A 35 -9.00 16.87 0.53
N ASP A 36 -9.48 17.83 1.33
CA ASP A 36 -8.94 19.18 1.29
C ASP A 36 -7.52 19.19 1.86
N PRO A 37 -6.51 19.37 1.03
CA PRO A 37 -5.13 19.36 1.49
C PRO A 37 -4.69 20.70 2.07
N SER A 38 -5.54 21.71 2.20
CA SER A 38 -5.14 23.08 2.55
C SER A 38 -4.39 23.19 3.87
N GLY A 39 -4.68 22.31 4.83
CA GLY A 39 -4.00 22.25 6.13
C GLY A 39 -2.69 21.44 6.16
N LEU A 40 -2.33 20.77 5.07
CA LEU A 40 -1.11 19.96 5.04
C LEU A 40 0.12 20.81 4.69
N PRO A 41 1.30 20.52 5.30
CA PRO A 41 2.51 21.26 5.00
C PRO A 41 2.99 21.02 3.57
N THR A 42 3.60 22.04 2.97
CA THR A 42 4.34 21.93 1.71
C THR A 42 5.82 21.72 1.98
N VAL A 43 6.52 21.08 1.05
CA VAL A 43 7.96 20.88 1.10
C VAL A 43 8.63 21.46 -0.14
N PRO A 44 9.93 21.83 -0.05
CA PRO A 44 10.67 22.27 -1.24
C PRO A 44 10.63 21.22 -2.34
N LYS A 45 10.37 21.67 -3.57
CA LYS A 45 10.32 20.78 -4.75
C LYS A 45 11.58 19.93 -4.86
N ASN A 46 11.44 18.68 -5.24
CA ASN A 46 12.50 17.71 -5.48
C ASN A 46 13.38 17.36 -4.25
N ARG A 47 13.03 17.85 -3.06
CA ARG A 47 13.73 17.47 -1.83
C ARG A 47 13.42 16.02 -1.42
N TYR A 48 12.16 15.60 -1.61
CA TYR A 48 11.72 14.26 -1.26
C TYR A 48 11.23 13.52 -2.48
N ARG A 49 11.66 12.28 -2.62
CA ARG A 49 11.24 11.33 -3.66
C ARG A 49 10.62 10.13 -2.97
N VAL A 50 9.34 9.91 -3.20
CA VAL A 50 8.59 8.83 -2.56
C VAL A 50 8.13 7.84 -3.61
N VAL A 51 8.32 6.55 -3.35
CA VAL A 51 7.67 5.49 -4.12
C VAL A 51 6.50 4.96 -3.31
N ILE A 52 5.32 5.02 -3.91
CA ILE A 52 4.10 4.37 -3.42
C ILE A 52 3.93 3.07 -4.19
N ASP A 53 3.75 1.99 -3.47
CA ASP A 53 3.64 0.64 -4.00
C ASP A 53 2.26 0.06 -3.70
N PRO A 54 1.28 0.19 -4.62
CA PRO A 54 0.01 -0.50 -4.47
C PRO A 54 0.23 -2.01 -4.54
N GLY A 55 -0.06 -2.74 -3.46
CA GLY A 55 0.10 -4.19 -3.44
C GLY A 55 -0.75 -4.91 -4.47
N HIS A 56 -0.35 -6.14 -4.83
CA HIS A 56 -1.09 -7.00 -5.77
C HIS A 56 -1.28 -6.36 -7.16
N GLY A 57 -2.32 -6.77 -7.90
CA GLY A 57 -2.71 -6.23 -9.20
C GLY A 57 -2.83 -7.29 -10.28
N GLY A 58 -3.56 -6.97 -11.36
CA GLY A 58 -3.79 -7.90 -12.47
C GLY A 58 -4.54 -9.16 -12.05
N PRO A 59 -3.96 -10.36 -12.32
CA PRO A 59 -4.57 -11.62 -11.93
C PRO A 59 -4.51 -11.89 -10.41
N ASP A 60 -3.64 -11.17 -9.68
CA ASP A 60 -3.57 -11.25 -8.22
C ASP A 60 -4.50 -10.22 -7.58
N PRO A 61 -5.67 -10.64 -7.10
CA PRO A 61 -6.61 -9.73 -6.45
C PRO A 61 -6.18 -9.34 -5.02
N GLY A 62 -5.13 -9.96 -4.47
CA GLY A 62 -4.88 -9.93 -3.04
C GLY A 62 -6.00 -10.61 -2.26
N ALA A 63 -6.29 -10.11 -1.09
CA ALA A 63 -7.43 -10.53 -0.31
C ALA A 63 -8.76 -10.17 -1.02
N VAL A 64 -9.74 -11.06 -0.91
CA VAL A 64 -11.10 -10.81 -1.40
C VAL A 64 -12.06 -10.81 -0.21
N GLY A 65 -12.65 -9.67 0.02
CA GLY A 65 -13.48 -9.39 1.18
C GLY A 65 -14.98 -9.44 0.90
N ILE A 66 -15.70 -8.69 1.72
CA ILE A 66 -17.16 -8.62 1.69
C ILE A 66 -17.63 -8.15 0.31
N ARG A 67 -18.63 -8.85 -0.23
CA ARG A 67 -19.24 -8.57 -1.56
C ARG A 67 -18.25 -8.62 -2.72
N GLY A 68 -17.13 -9.36 -2.57
CA GLY A 68 -16.13 -9.48 -3.61
C GLY A 68 -15.21 -8.26 -3.71
N LEU A 69 -15.09 -7.46 -2.66
CA LEU A 69 -14.15 -6.35 -2.59
C LEU A 69 -12.72 -6.90 -2.69
N ARG A 70 -11.99 -6.47 -3.70
CA ARG A 70 -10.61 -6.93 -3.95
C ARG A 70 -9.62 -5.96 -3.30
N GLU A 71 -8.64 -6.49 -2.61
CA GLU A 71 -7.56 -5.70 -2.04
C GLU A 71 -6.86 -4.84 -3.12
N SER A 72 -6.55 -5.45 -4.27
CA SER A 72 -5.86 -4.78 -5.38
C SER A 72 -6.56 -3.50 -5.86
N ASP A 73 -7.90 -3.50 -5.89
CA ASP A 73 -8.70 -2.33 -6.30
C ASP A 73 -8.62 -1.22 -5.24
N VAL A 74 -8.78 -1.61 -3.98
CA VAL A 74 -8.75 -0.66 -2.84
C VAL A 74 -7.41 0.03 -2.72
N VAL A 75 -6.32 -0.76 -2.74
CA VAL A 75 -4.97 -0.21 -2.54
C VAL A 75 -4.52 0.63 -3.74
N LEU A 76 -4.98 0.32 -4.95
CA LEU A 76 -4.71 1.15 -6.12
C LEU A 76 -5.38 2.52 -5.98
N ASP A 77 -6.66 2.55 -5.64
CA ASP A 77 -7.42 3.80 -5.49
C ASP A 77 -6.80 4.70 -4.41
N VAL A 78 -6.52 4.16 -3.24
CA VAL A 78 -5.87 4.89 -2.15
C VAL A 78 -4.49 5.38 -2.57
N SER A 79 -3.69 4.56 -3.23
CA SER A 79 -2.34 4.90 -3.67
C SER A 79 -2.33 6.04 -4.67
N LEU A 80 -3.28 6.07 -5.61
CA LEU A 80 -3.42 7.16 -6.58
C LEU A 80 -3.78 8.48 -5.88
N GLN A 81 -4.68 8.44 -4.91
CA GLN A 81 -5.06 9.61 -4.12
C GLN A 81 -3.88 10.13 -3.29
N VAL A 82 -3.17 9.25 -2.59
CA VAL A 82 -1.97 9.58 -1.80
C VAL A 82 -0.90 10.22 -2.68
N ALA A 83 -0.65 9.64 -3.86
CA ALA A 83 0.33 10.17 -4.80
C ALA A 83 -0.04 11.59 -5.27
N ALA A 84 -1.33 11.83 -5.57
CA ALA A 84 -1.81 13.15 -5.98
C ALA A 84 -1.64 14.19 -4.85
N LEU A 85 -1.99 13.83 -3.62
CA LEU A 85 -1.83 14.69 -2.46
C LEU A 85 -0.36 15.04 -2.18
N LEU A 86 0.54 14.07 -2.25
CA LEU A 86 1.97 14.29 -2.05
C LEU A 86 2.57 15.18 -3.14
N ARG A 87 2.21 14.96 -4.41
CA ARG A 87 2.65 15.80 -5.53
C ARG A 87 2.19 17.25 -5.38
N ALA A 88 0.96 17.46 -4.96
CA ALA A 88 0.42 18.79 -4.68
C ALA A 88 1.20 19.51 -3.56
N ARG A 89 1.94 18.77 -2.74
CA ARG A 89 2.78 19.28 -1.64
C ARG A 89 4.28 19.41 -1.97
N GLY A 90 4.64 19.18 -3.22
CA GLY A 90 6.03 19.34 -3.70
C GLY A 90 6.88 18.07 -3.62
N VAL A 91 6.29 16.93 -3.27
CA VAL A 91 6.99 15.64 -3.28
C VAL A 91 7.03 15.07 -4.69
N ASP A 92 8.18 14.58 -5.12
CA ASP A 92 8.29 13.79 -6.35
C ASP A 92 7.86 12.35 -6.07
N VAL A 93 6.79 11.89 -6.71
CA VAL A 93 6.16 10.59 -6.42
C VAL A 93 6.13 9.72 -7.65
N ARG A 94 6.61 8.49 -7.50
CA ARG A 94 6.38 7.40 -8.46
C ARG A 94 5.56 6.30 -7.82
N LEU A 95 4.72 5.64 -8.65
CA LEU A 95 3.97 4.46 -8.27
C LEU A 95 4.54 3.25 -8.99
N THR A 96 4.52 2.09 -8.33
CA THR A 96 4.96 0.83 -8.94
C THR A 96 3.97 0.32 -9.98
N ARG A 97 2.68 0.64 -9.82
CA ARG A 97 1.62 0.49 -10.84
C ARG A 97 0.61 1.62 -10.72
N THR A 98 -0.06 1.92 -11.82
CA THR A 98 -1.10 2.97 -11.93
C THR A 98 -2.42 2.45 -12.47
N SER A 99 -2.50 1.15 -12.70
CA SER A 99 -3.69 0.44 -13.18
C SER A 99 -3.69 -0.99 -12.63
N GLU A 100 -4.73 -1.76 -12.95
CA GLU A 100 -4.85 -3.16 -12.56
C GLU A 100 -3.97 -4.06 -13.47
N ILE A 101 -2.66 -3.89 -13.34
CA ILE A 101 -1.64 -4.72 -13.98
C ILE A 101 -0.87 -5.51 -12.94
N ASP A 102 -0.34 -6.64 -13.35
CA ASP A 102 0.59 -7.41 -12.55
C ASP A 102 1.99 -6.78 -12.58
N VAL A 103 2.58 -6.66 -11.41
CA VAL A 103 3.96 -6.22 -11.25
C VAL A 103 4.62 -7.07 -10.18
N ASP A 104 5.58 -7.88 -10.59
CA ASP A 104 6.37 -8.71 -9.69
C ASP A 104 7.09 -7.91 -8.59
N LEU A 105 7.49 -8.60 -7.52
CA LEU A 105 8.16 -7.96 -6.38
C LEU A 105 9.52 -7.33 -6.73
N PRO A 106 10.43 -7.99 -7.52
CA PRO A 106 11.72 -7.38 -7.86
C PRO A 106 11.62 -6.07 -8.66
N PRO A 107 10.75 -5.90 -9.66
CA PRO A 107 10.52 -4.62 -10.33
C PRO A 107 10.10 -3.49 -9.39
N ARG A 108 9.25 -3.77 -8.39
CA ARG A 108 8.83 -2.78 -7.38
C ARG A 108 10.03 -2.22 -6.60
N VAL A 109 10.90 -3.11 -6.15
CA VAL A 109 12.15 -2.75 -5.46
C VAL A 109 13.10 -2.00 -6.39
N SER A 110 13.28 -2.50 -7.61
CA SER A 110 14.18 -1.89 -8.60
C SER A 110 13.77 -0.47 -8.97
N LEU A 111 12.47 -0.20 -9.08
CA LEU A 111 11.96 1.15 -9.31
C LEU A 111 12.39 2.08 -8.18
N ALA A 112 12.17 1.70 -6.93
CA ALA A 112 12.49 2.52 -5.77
C ALA A 112 14.00 2.80 -5.65
N ASN A 113 14.82 1.74 -5.80
CA ASN A 113 16.27 1.84 -5.66
C ASN A 113 16.90 2.70 -6.77
N ARG A 114 16.47 2.50 -8.04
CA ARG A 114 16.96 3.29 -9.18
C ARG A 114 16.48 4.73 -9.18
N PHE A 115 15.26 4.96 -8.71
CA PHE A 115 14.75 6.32 -8.54
C PHE A 115 15.50 7.09 -7.45
N GLY A 116 16.23 6.40 -6.57
CA GLY A 116 16.86 7.00 -5.40
C GLY A 116 15.80 7.58 -4.47
N ALA A 117 14.75 6.80 -4.23
CA ALA A 117 13.67 7.23 -3.36
C ALA A 117 14.17 7.55 -1.96
N THR A 118 13.62 8.57 -1.33
CA THR A 118 13.89 8.93 0.07
C THR A 118 13.00 8.20 1.04
N ALA A 119 11.88 7.64 0.56
CA ALA A 119 11.01 6.72 1.27
C ALA A 119 10.28 5.80 0.30
N PHE A 120 9.98 4.58 0.75
CA PHE A 120 9.17 3.58 0.06
C PHE A 120 8.01 3.16 0.96
N ILE A 121 6.79 3.22 0.45
CA ILE A 121 5.59 2.85 1.19
C ILE A 121 4.76 1.88 0.34
N SER A 122 4.68 0.63 0.78
CA SER A 122 3.79 -0.38 0.21
C SER A 122 2.44 -0.34 0.92
N ILE A 123 1.36 -0.31 0.16
CA ILE A 123 0.00 -0.15 0.68
C ILE A 123 -0.77 -1.44 0.42
N HIS A 124 -1.32 -2.01 1.48
CA HIS A 124 -2.07 -3.24 1.54
C HIS A 124 -3.36 -3.10 2.35
N ALA A 125 -4.27 -4.04 2.19
CA ALA A 125 -5.48 -4.17 2.99
C ALA A 125 -5.67 -5.64 3.36
N ASN A 126 -5.50 -5.94 4.62
CA ASN A 126 -5.44 -7.29 5.16
C ASN A 126 -6.78 -8.05 5.00
N ALA A 127 -6.73 -9.35 5.21
CA ALA A 127 -7.92 -10.18 5.41
C ALA A 127 -7.62 -11.27 6.43
N LEU A 128 -8.66 -11.69 7.15
CA LEU A 128 -8.57 -12.90 7.96
C LEU A 128 -9.50 -13.97 7.38
N SER A 129 -10.74 -13.95 7.79
CA SER A 129 -11.76 -14.90 7.34
C SER A 129 -13.11 -14.19 7.30
N MET A 130 -13.90 -14.48 6.29
CA MET A 130 -15.30 -14.01 6.21
C MET A 130 -16.17 -14.48 7.39
N ARG A 131 -15.69 -15.46 8.17
CA ARG A 131 -16.34 -15.92 9.41
C ARG A 131 -15.92 -15.11 10.64
N ARG A 132 -14.96 -14.21 10.50
CA ARG A 132 -14.43 -13.35 11.54
C ARG A 132 -14.43 -11.87 11.09
N PRO A 133 -15.61 -11.32 10.76
CA PRO A 133 -15.73 -9.92 10.37
C PRO A 133 -15.46 -8.95 11.54
N ASP A 134 -15.41 -9.48 12.76
CA ASP A 134 -15.02 -8.77 13.96
C ASP A 134 -13.53 -8.41 14.01
N VAL A 135 -12.70 -9.06 13.17
CA VAL A 135 -11.27 -8.79 13.12
C VAL A 135 -10.98 -7.70 12.11
N ASN A 136 -10.53 -6.58 12.63
CA ASN A 136 -10.13 -5.41 11.86
C ASN A 136 -8.93 -4.74 12.54
N GLY A 137 -8.42 -3.68 11.95
CA GLY A 137 -7.38 -2.86 12.54
C GLY A 137 -6.29 -2.46 11.57
N ILE A 138 -5.53 -1.46 11.96
CA ILE A 138 -4.42 -0.90 11.19
C ILE A 138 -3.12 -1.36 11.79
N GLU A 139 -2.20 -1.85 10.96
CA GLU A 139 -0.84 -2.20 11.36
C GLU A 139 0.18 -1.78 10.29
N THR A 140 1.39 -1.46 10.73
CA THR A 140 2.45 -1.04 9.83
C THR A 140 3.70 -1.87 10.10
N PHE A 141 4.29 -2.38 9.02
CA PHE A 141 5.47 -3.22 9.09
C PHE A 141 6.72 -2.48 8.60
N TYR A 142 7.86 -2.77 9.24
CA TYR A 142 9.19 -2.45 8.75
C TYR A 142 10.11 -3.66 8.92
N PHE A 143 11.27 -3.67 8.24
CA PHE A 143 12.18 -4.81 8.34
C PHE A 143 13.14 -4.69 9.54
N SER A 144 14.15 -3.83 9.46
CA SER A 144 15.19 -3.76 10.50
C SER A 144 15.84 -2.38 10.67
N ASP A 145 15.83 -1.54 9.64
CA ASP A 145 16.45 -0.21 9.68
C ASP A 145 15.70 0.70 10.68
N PRO A 146 16.41 1.33 11.65
CA PRO A 146 15.78 2.27 12.59
C PRO A 146 15.05 3.44 11.92
N ARG A 147 15.51 3.89 10.74
CA ARG A 147 14.81 4.92 9.96
C ARG A 147 13.47 4.41 9.43
N SER A 148 13.43 3.15 9.01
CA SER A 148 12.20 2.48 8.61
C SER A 148 11.26 2.31 9.80
N GLY A 149 11.77 1.99 10.98
CA GLY A 149 10.97 1.93 12.20
C GLY A 149 10.33 3.28 12.55
N ARG A 150 11.05 4.38 12.41
CA ARG A 150 10.50 5.73 12.61
C ARG A 150 9.42 6.06 11.57
N LEU A 151 9.68 5.77 10.29
CA LEU A 151 8.69 5.95 9.22
C LEU A 151 7.41 5.17 9.55
N ALA A 152 7.53 3.90 9.89
CA ALA A 152 6.40 3.06 10.25
C ALA A 152 5.61 3.62 11.45
N THR A 153 6.31 4.14 12.45
CA THR A 153 5.67 4.75 13.62
C THR A 153 4.85 5.99 13.25
N TYR A 154 5.41 6.89 12.43
CA TYR A 154 4.67 8.07 11.99
C TYR A 154 3.47 7.71 11.12
N LEU A 155 3.62 6.75 10.19
CA LEU A 155 2.51 6.27 9.37
C LEU A 155 1.40 5.69 10.24
N GLN A 156 1.75 4.82 11.20
CA GLN A 156 0.78 4.23 12.10
C GLN A 156 0.01 5.29 12.92
N GLN A 157 0.71 6.26 13.47
CA GLN A 157 0.08 7.34 14.22
C GLN A 157 -0.91 8.12 13.36
N GLN A 158 -0.49 8.56 12.18
CA GLN A 158 -1.35 9.33 11.29
C GLN A 158 -2.55 8.53 10.78
N MET A 159 -2.37 7.24 10.51
CA MET A 159 -3.48 6.36 10.15
C MET A 159 -4.49 6.22 11.29
N MET A 160 -4.03 6.12 12.53
CA MET A 160 -4.92 6.06 13.69
C MET A 160 -5.64 7.38 13.94
N ASP A 161 -4.98 8.52 13.72
CA ASP A 161 -5.57 9.85 13.90
C ASP A 161 -6.76 10.08 12.94
N VAL A 162 -6.67 9.57 11.70
CA VAL A 162 -7.76 9.68 10.70
C VAL A 162 -8.80 8.57 10.79
N SER A 163 -8.56 7.54 11.59
CA SER A 163 -9.46 6.40 11.78
C SER A 163 -9.66 6.06 13.27
N PRO A 164 -10.18 6.97 14.07
CA PRO A 164 -10.20 6.84 15.54
C PRO A 164 -11.02 5.65 16.07
N GLY A 165 -11.94 5.12 15.27
CA GLY A 165 -12.74 3.94 15.64
C GLY A 165 -12.11 2.60 15.27
N THR A 166 -10.99 2.61 14.56
CA THR A 166 -10.36 1.38 14.07
C THR A 166 -9.35 0.84 15.09
N PRO A 167 -9.30 -0.47 15.36
CA PRO A 167 -8.33 -1.04 16.29
C PRO A 167 -6.89 -0.76 15.87
N ASN A 168 -6.06 -0.32 16.81
CA ASN A 168 -4.64 -0.12 16.61
C ASN A 168 -3.88 -1.43 16.83
N ARG A 169 -3.37 -2.03 15.76
CA ARG A 169 -2.57 -3.25 15.82
C ARG A 169 -1.06 -2.97 15.96
N GLY A 170 -0.67 -1.70 15.85
CA GLY A 170 0.67 -1.21 16.13
C GLY A 170 1.67 -1.38 15.00
N VAL A 171 2.92 -1.09 15.34
CA VAL A 171 4.09 -1.22 14.45
C VAL A 171 4.78 -2.54 14.72
N ARG A 172 5.15 -3.27 13.66
CA ARG A 172 5.74 -4.60 13.76
C ARG A 172 6.91 -4.79 12.81
N ARG A 173 7.79 -5.71 13.14
CA ARG A 173 8.79 -6.20 12.19
C ARG A 173 8.16 -7.22 11.25
N GLY A 174 8.49 -7.12 9.94
CA GLY A 174 8.06 -8.05 8.92
C GLY A 174 9.15 -8.32 7.89
N ARG A 175 9.19 -9.52 7.35
CA ARG A 175 10.20 -9.94 6.36
C ARG A 175 9.68 -9.86 4.92
N PHE A 176 8.76 -8.97 4.65
CA PHE A 176 8.21 -8.77 3.31
C PHE A 176 9.31 -8.36 2.32
N PHE A 177 9.29 -8.96 1.14
CA PHE A 177 10.33 -8.77 0.14
C PHE A 177 10.60 -7.30 -0.17
N VAL A 178 9.55 -6.53 -0.43
CA VAL A 178 9.67 -5.14 -0.87
C VAL A 178 10.29 -4.22 0.19
N ILE A 179 10.01 -4.40 1.48
CA ILE A 179 10.59 -3.59 2.55
C ILE A 179 11.96 -4.11 3.03
N ARG A 180 12.30 -5.33 2.67
CA ARG A 180 13.59 -5.93 3.00
C ARG A 180 14.68 -5.62 1.96
N ARG A 181 14.29 -5.43 0.70
CA ARG A 181 15.21 -5.27 -0.44
C ARG A 181 15.36 -3.83 -0.91
N THR A 182 14.52 -2.93 -0.48
CA THR A 182 14.69 -1.49 -0.71
C THR A 182 15.79 -0.92 0.19
N THR A 183 16.52 0.10 -0.29
CA THR A 183 17.71 0.65 0.37
C THR A 183 17.44 1.93 1.16
N MET A 184 16.25 2.51 1.02
CA MET A 184 15.78 3.68 1.76
C MET A 184 14.87 3.27 2.91
N PRO A 185 14.48 4.22 3.80
CA PRO A 185 13.41 3.96 4.77
C PRO A 185 12.16 3.42 4.09
N SER A 186 11.69 2.27 4.56
CA SER A 186 10.63 1.50 3.88
C SER A 186 9.65 0.92 4.89
N ALA A 187 8.37 1.05 4.59
CA ALA A 187 7.29 0.50 5.39
C ALA A 187 6.20 -0.13 4.52
N LEU A 188 5.48 -1.09 5.09
CA LEU A 188 4.29 -1.70 4.51
C LEU A 188 3.12 -1.44 5.46
N VAL A 189 2.10 -0.78 4.94
CA VAL A 189 0.89 -0.42 5.69
C VAL A 189 -0.22 -1.39 5.35
N GLU A 190 -0.83 -1.99 6.36
CA GLU A 190 -2.12 -2.68 6.30
C GLU A 190 -3.19 -1.71 6.79
N MET A 191 -3.94 -1.14 5.86
CA MET A 191 -4.89 -0.05 6.14
C MET A 191 -6.15 -0.50 6.90
N GLY A 192 -6.36 -1.79 7.03
CA GLY A 192 -7.55 -2.40 7.61
C GLY A 192 -7.79 -3.77 6.98
N PHE A 193 -8.95 -4.35 7.25
CA PHE A 193 -9.31 -5.67 6.74
C PHE A 193 -10.47 -5.54 5.74
N VAL A 194 -10.31 -6.10 4.55
CA VAL A 194 -11.41 -6.14 3.55
C VAL A 194 -12.53 -7.10 3.96
N THR A 195 -12.34 -7.86 5.04
CA THR A 195 -13.29 -8.79 5.63
C THR A 195 -13.95 -8.27 6.91
N GLY A 196 -13.60 -7.07 7.38
CA GLY A 196 -14.11 -6.46 8.61
C GLY A 196 -14.77 -5.11 8.43
#